data_1a000d512e7adea547ac6f808a139bfa
#
_entry.id   1a000d512e7adea547ac6f808a139bfa
#
_cell.length_a   1.000
_cell.length_b   1.000
_cell.length_c   1.000
_cell.angle_alpha   90.00
_cell.angle_beta   90.00
_cell.angle_gamma   90.00
#
_symmetry.space_group_name_H-M   'P 1'
#
loop_
_entity.id
_entity.type
_entity.pdbx_description
1 polymer ?
#
loop_
_entity_poly.entity_id
_entity_poly.type
_entity_poly.pdbx_seq_one_letter_code
_entity_poly.pdbx_strand_id
1 'polypeptide(L)'
;MKKIIAFALAACLCLALAVSASADGSVYYLNFKPEQDAQWQELAKLYTEQTGVPVTVVTAASGNYETTLMSEIEKSDPPTLFQVNGPVGLANWKDYCYD
;
A
#
# COMPACT_ATOMS: atom_id res chain seq x y z
N MET A 1 13.73 -38.04 -24.48
CA MET A 1 14.37 -36.73 -24.28
C MET A 1 13.55 -35.55 -24.79
N LYS A 2 13.00 -35.59 -26.00
CA LYS A 2 12.18 -34.47 -26.54
C LYS A 2 10.93 -34.18 -25.73
N LYS A 3 10.27 -35.18 -25.13
CA LYS A 3 9.05 -35.02 -24.30
C LYS A 3 9.32 -34.36 -22.94
N ILE A 4 10.51 -34.56 -22.36
CA ILE A 4 10.91 -33.98 -21.08
C ILE A 4 11.22 -32.49 -21.23
N ILE A 5 11.83 -32.10 -22.34
CA ILE A 5 12.15 -30.69 -22.66
C ILE A 5 10.87 -29.90 -22.89
N ALA A 6 9.87 -30.45 -23.58
CA ALA A 6 8.56 -29.80 -23.77
C ALA A 6 7.81 -29.63 -22.45
N PHE A 7 7.91 -30.58 -21.51
CA PHE A 7 7.28 -30.49 -20.20
C PHE A 7 7.92 -29.41 -19.32
N ALA A 8 9.24 -29.30 -19.34
CA ALA A 8 9.98 -28.25 -18.62
C ALA A 8 9.68 -26.85 -19.15
N LEU A 9 9.54 -26.71 -20.48
CA LEU A 9 9.17 -25.43 -21.10
C LEU A 9 7.75 -25.00 -20.73
N ALA A 10 6.79 -25.92 -20.69
CA ALA A 10 5.41 -25.64 -20.29
C ALA A 10 5.32 -25.24 -18.80
N ALA A 11 6.09 -25.89 -17.92
CA ALA A 11 6.16 -25.56 -16.50
C ALA A 11 6.77 -24.16 -16.27
N CYS A 12 7.83 -23.80 -16.99
CA CYS A 12 8.42 -22.47 -16.95
C CYS A 12 7.46 -21.39 -17.46
N LEU A 13 6.68 -21.67 -18.49
CA LEU A 13 5.67 -20.76 -19.04
C LEU A 13 4.52 -20.52 -18.05
N CYS A 14 4.06 -21.55 -17.34
CA CYS A 14 3.03 -21.44 -16.30
C CYS A 14 3.52 -20.62 -15.10
N LEU A 15 4.78 -20.77 -14.70
CA LEU A 15 5.40 -19.98 -13.63
C LEU A 15 5.54 -18.50 -14.03
N ALA A 16 5.91 -18.22 -15.29
CA ALA A 16 6.01 -16.85 -15.79
C ALA A 16 4.64 -16.17 -15.86
N LEU A 17 3.57 -16.90 -16.20
CA LEU A 17 2.20 -16.39 -16.21
C LEU A 17 1.67 -16.12 -14.79
N ALA A 18 2.07 -16.90 -13.79
CA ALA A 18 1.69 -16.66 -12.39
C ALA A 18 2.33 -15.40 -11.82
N VAL A 19 3.54 -15.03 -12.25
CA VAL A 19 4.23 -13.80 -11.83
C VAL A 19 3.61 -12.56 -12.48
N SER A 20 3.00 -12.68 -13.65
CA SER A 20 2.38 -11.55 -14.36
C SER A 20 0.95 -11.22 -13.87
N ALA A 21 0.40 -11.98 -12.92
CA ALA A 21 -0.93 -11.78 -12.37
C ALA A 21 -0.96 -10.86 -11.13
N SER A 22 0.10 -10.06 -10.88
CA SER A 22 0.09 -9.07 -9.83
C SER A 22 -0.85 -7.92 -10.18
N ALA A 23 -1.68 -7.47 -9.23
CA ALA A 23 -2.55 -6.33 -9.41
C ALA A 23 -1.74 -5.06 -9.64
N ASP A 24 -2.19 -4.21 -10.58
CA ASP A 24 -1.59 -2.90 -10.79
C ASP A 24 -1.93 -1.95 -9.64
N GLY A 25 -0.97 -1.12 -9.27
CA GLY A 25 -1.14 -0.12 -8.23
C GLY A 25 -0.61 -0.52 -6.86
N SER A 26 -0.68 0.41 -5.95
CA SER A 26 -0.23 0.25 -4.56
C SER A 26 -1.04 1.16 -3.64
N VAL A 27 -1.04 0.84 -2.35
CA VAL A 27 -1.66 1.65 -1.32
C VAL A 27 -0.60 2.11 -0.33
N TYR A 28 -0.58 3.40 -0.04
CA TYR A 28 0.21 3.99 1.03
C TYR A 28 -0.73 4.71 2.00
N TYR A 29 -0.89 4.15 3.19
CA TYR A 29 -1.74 4.68 4.24
C TYR A 29 -0.91 5.33 5.35
N LEU A 30 -1.14 6.61 5.58
CA LEU A 30 -0.54 7.38 6.68
C LEU A 30 -1.59 7.64 7.76
N ASN A 31 -1.31 7.23 9.00
CA ASN A 31 -2.22 7.37 10.12
C ASN A 31 -1.49 7.92 11.37
N PHE A 32 -2.26 8.26 12.41
CA PHE A 32 -1.73 8.83 13.66
C PHE A 32 -2.17 8.02 14.90
N LYS A 33 -2.32 6.71 14.76
CA LYS A 33 -2.74 5.82 15.84
C LYS A 33 -1.65 4.80 16.17
N PRO A 34 -0.57 5.21 16.85
CA PRO A 34 0.54 4.32 17.15
C PRO A 34 0.12 3.10 17.99
N GLU A 35 -0.93 3.20 18.78
CA GLU A 35 -1.49 2.09 19.56
C GLU A 35 -2.08 0.97 18.70
N GLN A 36 -2.35 1.23 17.43
CA GLN A 36 -2.92 0.28 16.48
C GLN A 36 -1.96 -0.11 15.35
N ASP A 37 -0.72 0.34 15.40
CA ASP A 37 0.24 0.12 14.30
C ASP A 37 0.44 -1.36 13.99
N ALA A 38 0.59 -2.21 14.99
CA ALA A 38 0.79 -3.65 14.81
C ALA A 38 -0.38 -4.29 14.03
N GLN A 39 -1.61 -3.92 14.35
CA GLN A 39 -2.81 -4.41 13.68
C GLN A 39 -2.89 -3.91 12.24
N TRP A 40 -2.51 -2.67 11.97
CA TRP A 40 -2.45 -2.13 10.61
C TRP A 40 -1.39 -2.83 9.76
N GLN A 41 -0.22 -3.14 10.32
CA GLN A 41 0.83 -3.87 9.61
C GLN A 41 0.37 -5.28 9.25
N GLU A 42 -0.30 -5.95 10.15
CA GLU A 42 -0.85 -7.29 9.90
C GLU A 42 -1.95 -7.27 8.83
N LEU A 43 -2.87 -6.31 8.90
CA LEU A 43 -3.93 -6.14 7.91
C LEU A 43 -3.36 -5.85 6.52
N ALA A 44 -2.35 -4.98 6.43
CA ALA A 44 -1.67 -4.67 5.18
C ALA A 44 -1.05 -5.91 4.55
N LYS A 45 -0.38 -6.74 5.36
CA LYS A 45 0.20 -7.99 4.92
C LYS A 45 -0.86 -8.96 4.37
N LEU A 46 -1.96 -9.15 5.10
CA LEU A 46 -3.07 -10.00 4.68
C LEU A 46 -3.68 -9.53 3.34
N TYR A 47 -3.91 -8.25 3.21
CA TYR A 47 -4.47 -7.68 1.98
C TYR A 47 -3.54 -7.91 0.79
N THR A 48 -2.25 -7.69 0.97
CA THR A 48 -1.25 -7.95 -0.07
C THR A 48 -1.20 -9.44 -0.45
N GLU A 49 -1.26 -10.34 0.53
CA GLU A 49 -1.30 -11.79 0.30
C GLU A 49 -2.54 -12.22 -0.50
N GLN A 50 -3.69 -11.60 -0.24
CA GLN A 50 -4.95 -11.93 -0.89
C GLN A 50 -5.12 -11.31 -2.27
N THR A 51 -4.59 -10.13 -2.50
CA THR A 51 -4.87 -9.34 -3.71
C THR A 51 -3.66 -9.11 -4.61
N GLY A 52 -2.44 -9.29 -4.10
CA GLY A 52 -1.21 -8.92 -4.78
C GLY A 52 -0.93 -7.42 -4.79
N VAL A 53 -1.80 -6.60 -4.20
CA VAL A 53 -1.60 -5.14 -4.10
C VAL A 53 -0.65 -4.83 -2.95
N PRO A 54 0.51 -4.19 -3.20
CA PRO A 54 1.40 -3.75 -2.13
C PRO A 54 0.72 -2.69 -1.26
N VAL A 55 0.80 -2.85 0.05
CA VAL A 55 0.26 -1.90 1.02
C VAL A 55 1.36 -1.50 2.00
N THR A 56 1.62 -0.20 2.07
CA THR A 56 2.54 0.38 3.05
C THR A 56 1.72 1.15 4.07
N VAL A 57 1.89 0.84 5.34
CA VAL A 57 1.28 1.60 6.44
C VAL A 57 2.37 2.30 7.22
N VAL A 58 2.28 3.62 7.30
CA VAL A 58 3.16 4.46 8.12
C VAL A 58 2.32 5.12 9.21
N THR A 59 2.76 4.96 10.44
CA THR A 59 2.09 5.53 11.61
C THR A 59 2.96 6.63 12.18
N ALA A 60 2.46 7.86 12.13
CA ALA A 60 3.16 9.00 12.70
C ALA A 60 3.06 8.98 14.23
N ALA A 61 4.13 9.44 14.89
CA ALA A 61 4.14 9.60 16.32
C ALA A 61 3.10 10.64 16.77
N SER A 62 2.58 10.48 17.99
CA SER A 62 1.62 11.41 18.59
C SER A 62 2.16 12.85 18.56
N GLY A 63 1.34 13.78 18.06
CA GLY A 63 1.69 15.18 17.93
C GLY A 63 2.47 15.56 16.67
N ASN A 64 2.92 14.60 15.88
CA ASN A 64 3.74 14.85 14.67
C ASN A 64 3.01 14.57 13.35
N TYR A 65 1.75 14.23 13.39
CA TYR A 65 1.01 13.78 12.20
C TYR A 65 0.93 14.85 11.11
N GLU A 66 0.52 16.06 11.43
CA GLU A 66 0.36 17.13 10.45
C GLU A 66 1.69 17.47 9.76
N THR A 67 2.79 17.54 10.50
CA THR A 67 4.12 17.78 9.96
C THR A 67 4.58 16.64 9.07
N THR A 68 4.33 15.41 9.49
CA THR A 68 4.66 14.21 8.70
C THR A 68 3.83 14.17 7.42
N LEU A 69 2.52 14.40 7.50
CA LEU A 69 1.65 14.41 6.33
C LEU A 69 2.07 15.48 5.32
N MET A 70 2.37 16.68 5.78
CA MET A 70 2.83 17.77 4.90
C MET A 70 4.11 17.37 4.15
N SER A 71 5.06 16.77 4.84
CA SER A 71 6.30 16.30 4.23
C SER A 71 6.07 15.15 3.24
N GLU A 72 5.22 14.20 3.58
CA GLU A 72 4.97 13.02 2.73
C GLU A 72 4.12 13.34 1.49
N ILE A 73 3.16 14.28 1.60
CA ILE A 73 2.24 14.59 0.50
C ILE A 73 2.94 15.30 -0.66
N GLU A 74 4.08 15.93 -0.41
CA GLU A 74 4.87 16.62 -1.42
C GLU A 74 5.89 15.71 -2.13
N LYS A 75 6.04 14.47 -1.68
CA LYS A 75 6.96 13.51 -2.31
C LYS A 75 6.42 12.98 -3.64
N SER A 76 7.29 12.36 -4.43
CA SER A 76 6.92 11.71 -5.69
C SER A 76 5.96 10.52 -5.48
N ASP A 77 6.05 9.86 -4.32
CA ASP A 77 5.17 8.77 -3.93
C ASP A 77 4.37 9.16 -2.67
N PRO A 78 3.39 10.07 -2.80
CA PRO A 78 2.63 10.54 -1.64
C PRO A 78 1.68 9.49 -1.09
N PRO A 79 1.19 9.67 0.15
CA PRO A 79 0.13 8.83 0.68
C PRO A 79 -1.09 8.81 -0.27
N THR A 80 -1.60 7.63 -0.55
CA THR A 80 -2.84 7.44 -1.32
C THR A 80 -4.06 7.43 -0.42
N LEU A 81 -3.85 7.21 0.88
CA LEU A 81 -4.88 7.20 1.90
C LEU A 81 -4.29 7.83 3.17
N PHE A 82 -4.99 8.77 3.77
CA PHE A 82 -4.55 9.41 5.01
C PHE A 82 -5.73 9.81 5.89
N GLN A 83 -5.49 9.89 7.19
CA GLN A 83 -6.50 10.33 8.14
C GLN A 83 -6.59 11.86 8.21
N VAL A 84 -7.81 12.35 8.37
CA VAL A 84 -8.07 13.74 8.76
C VAL A 84 -8.70 13.77 10.14
N ASN A 85 -8.31 14.73 10.96
CA ASN A 85 -8.78 14.85 12.32
C ASN A 85 -9.94 15.86 12.39
N GLY A 86 -11.16 15.34 12.26
CA GLY A 86 -12.39 16.11 12.36
C GLY A 86 -12.58 17.20 11.30
N PRO A 87 -13.52 18.11 11.51
CA PRO A 87 -13.83 19.18 10.54
C PRO A 87 -12.66 20.12 10.26
N VAL A 88 -11.83 20.40 11.26
CA VAL A 88 -10.66 21.27 11.10
C VAL A 88 -9.62 20.58 10.22
N GLY A 89 -9.34 19.30 10.47
CA GLY A 89 -8.44 18.53 9.63
C GLY A 89 -8.95 18.43 8.19
N LEU A 90 -10.25 18.21 8.01
CA LEU A 90 -10.83 18.18 6.67
C LEU A 90 -10.67 19.52 5.95
N ALA A 91 -10.90 20.64 6.63
CA ALA A 91 -10.72 21.96 6.03
C ALA A 91 -9.28 22.21 5.58
N ASN A 92 -8.30 21.70 6.34
CA ASN A 92 -6.89 21.87 6.01
C ASN A 92 -6.43 21.00 4.84
N TRP A 93 -7.02 19.81 4.69
CA TRP A 93 -6.53 18.79 3.75
C TRP A 93 -7.46 18.49 2.57
N LYS A 94 -8.62 19.13 2.50
CA LYS A 94 -9.61 18.86 1.44
C LYS A 94 -9.08 19.01 0.02
N ASP A 95 -8.16 19.93 -0.21
CA ASP A 95 -7.60 20.21 -1.53
C ASP A 95 -6.65 19.07 -2.01
N TYR A 96 -6.25 18.20 -1.11
CA TYR A 96 -5.44 17.01 -1.40
C TYR A 96 -6.29 15.73 -1.47
N CYS A 97 -7.57 15.83 -1.19
CA CYS A 97 -8.49 14.70 -1.24
C CYS A 97 -9.14 14.57 -2.62
N TYR A 98 -9.44 13.36 -2.99
CA TYR A 98 -10.23 13.07 -4.18
C TYR A 98 -11.70 13.35 -3.89
N ASP A 99 -12.42 13.97 -4.85
CA ASP A 99 -13.86 14.22 -4.76
C ASP A 99 -14.68 12.96 -5.09
#